data_af9ad78186e0a49506ee0113f1d4ee24
#
_entry.id   af9ad78186e0a49506ee0113f1d4ee24
#
_cell.length_a   1.000
_cell.length_b   1.000
_cell.length_c   1.000
_cell.angle_alpha   90.00
_cell.angle_beta   90.00
_cell.angle_gamma   90.00
#
_symmetry.space_group_name_H-M   'P 1'
#
loop_
_entity.id
_entity.type
_entity.pdbx_description
1 polymer ?
#
loop_
_entity_poly.entity_id
_entity_poly.type
_entity_poly.pdbx_seq_one_letter_code
_entity_poly.pdbx_strand_id
1 'polypeptide(L)'
;DIFPEYKANRGPAEDDLVVQIEPLYDIVRAMGFHFICEAGVEADDVIATLAKLASEKDIETIIASGDKDLFQLVGGKIKQLDMKGKLYAEEDVEEKMGVMPKQVLDLLALSGDASDNIPGVPSVGPKTASKWLKLYDDVEGVKANASQIGGKVGEKLRESFDLLDLSYQLVKLKFDVELPFDIFEKEPGEKKEVLVELYKEYGFSMWLKQLGEIQEPEVVQEKEIVESPAQEKTTNLDIDSYSQSLILNEDDFSLLLTKLSSSEVFVFDLETNSLDYMQAEIVGLVFLMKKESYYVPI
;
A
#
# COMPACT_ATOMS: atom_id res chain seq x y z
N ASP A 1 19.81 -20.02 8.36
CA ASP A 1 19.63 -19.29 7.08
C ASP A 1 19.86 -20.26 5.91
N ILE A 2 18.78 -20.60 5.21
CA ILE A 2 18.82 -21.60 4.11
C ILE A 2 19.43 -20.95 2.85
N PHE A 3 19.26 -19.63 2.68
CA PHE A 3 19.71 -18.87 1.52
C PHE A 3 20.08 -17.43 1.93
N PRO A 4 21.38 -17.12 2.06
CA PRO A 4 21.84 -15.79 2.51
C PRO A 4 21.43 -14.63 1.60
N GLU A 5 21.22 -14.91 0.30
CA GLU A 5 20.79 -13.93 -0.68
C GLU A 5 19.28 -13.60 -0.63
N TYR A 6 18.48 -14.36 0.14
CA TYR A 6 17.06 -14.11 0.32
C TYR A 6 16.83 -12.69 0.85
N LYS A 7 16.04 -11.90 0.14
CA LYS A 7 15.77 -10.49 0.43
C LYS A 7 17.01 -9.57 0.51
N ALA A 8 18.20 -10.02 0.08
CA ALA A 8 19.43 -9.23 0.14
C ALA A 8 19.42 -8.00 -0.79
N ASN A 9 18.54 -7.98 -1.77
CA ASN A 9 18.31 -6.84 -2.66
C ASN A 9 17.45 -5.73 -2.04
N ARG A 10 16.87 -5.96 -0.85
CA ARG A 10 16.15 -4.93 -0.09
C ARG A 10 17.17 -4.06 0.64
N GLY A 11 17.22 -2.76 0.29
CA GLY A 11 18.02 -1.78 1.04
C GLY A 11 17.50 -1.60 2.47
N PRO A 12 18.31 -1.00 3.36
CA PRO A 12 17.82 -0.58 4.67
C PRO A 12 16.67 0.43 4.49
N ALA A 13 15.72 0.38 5.41
CA ALA A 13 14.69 1.41 5.46
C ALA A 13 15.33 2.76 5.79
N GLU A 14 14.78 3.84 5.24
CA GLU A 14 15.22 5.20 5.55
C GLU A 14 15.03 5.51 7.04
N ASP A 15 15.96 6.25 7.64
CA ASP A 15 15.93 6.55 9.08
C ASP A 15 14.62 7.24 9.49
N ASP A 16 14.11 8.15 8.66
CA ASP A 16 12.84 8.87 8.89
C ASP A 16 11.62 7.93 8.88
N LEU A 17 11.69 6.80 8.20
CA LEU A 17 10.65 5.77 8.26
C LEU A 17 10.80 4.90 9.51
N VAL A 18 12.04 4.54 9.86
CA VAL A 18 12.31 3.66 11.01
C VAL A 18 11.78 4.26 12.30
N VAL A 19 11.96 5.56 12.51
CA VAL A 19 11.48 6.26 13.72
C VAL A 19 9.96 6.31 13.87
N GLN A 20 9.22 6.04 12.78
CA GLN A 20 7.75 6.04 12.78
C GLN A 20 7.15 4.66 13.11
N ILE A 21 7.96 3.59 13.09
CA ILE A 21 7.45 2.22 13.22
C ILE A 21 6.90 1.97 14.65
N GLU A 22 7.68 2.27 15.70
CA GLU A 22 7.21 2.05 17.08
C GLU A 22 5.99 2.88 17.44
N PRO A 23 5.92 4.19 17.12
CA PRO A 23 4.69 4.97 17.26
C PRO A 23 3.47 4.34 16.59
N LEU A 24 3.63 3.80 15.40
CA LEU A 24 2.56 3.12 14.68
C LEU A 24 2.08 1.88 15.44
N TYR A 25 3.01 1.07 15.97
CA TYR A 25 2.68 -0.10 16.77
C TYR A 25 1.91 0.26 18.05
N ASP A 26 2.30 1.34 18.71
CA ASP A 26 1.61 1.83 19.91
C ASP A 26 0.19 2.31 19.61
N ILE A 27 0.00 2.98 18.47
CA ILE A 27 -1.33 3.39 18.01
C ILE A 27 -2.20 2.14 17.74
N VAL A 28 -1.70 1.15 17.01
CA VAL A 28 -2.44 -0.09 16.68
C VAL A 28 -2.84 -0.84 17.96
N ARG A 29 -1.91 -0.96 18.92
CA ARG A 29 -2.21 -1.57 20.24
C ARG A 29 -3.25 -0.77 21.01
N ALA A 30 -3.18 0.57 20.97
CA ALA A 30 -4.13 1.45 21.65
C ALA A 30 -5.52 1.44 20.97
N MET A 31 -5.60 1.17 19.67
CA MET A 31 -6.86 0.94 18.95
C MET A 31 -7.55 -0.37 19.38
N GLY A 32 -6.89 -1.21 20.16
CA GLY A 32 -7.45 -2.45 20.70
C GLY A 32 -7.30 -3.66 19.78
N PHE A 33 -6.47 -3.57 18.75
CA PHE A 33 -6.15 -4.71 17.92
C PHE A 33 -5.11 -5.64 18.59
N HIS A 34 -5.24 -6.93 18.35
CA HIS A 34 -4.16 -7.86 18.61
C HIS A 34 -2.96 -7.53 17.71
N PHE A 35 -1.82 -7.30 18.32
CA PHE A 35 -0.58 -6.97 17.62
C PHE A 35 0.45 -8.07 17.87
N ILE A 36 0.94 -8.69 16.80
CA ILE A 36 1.93 -9.77 16.85
C ILE A 36 3.18 -9.32 16.09
N CYS A 37 4.31 -9.37 16.76
CA CYS A 37 5.63 -9.12 16.18
C CYS A 37 6.63 -10.06 16.86
N GLU A 38 7.00 -11.14 16.16
CA GLU A 38 7.89 -12.17 16.68
C GLU A 38 9.25 -12.08 15.98
N ALA A 39 10.31 -12.00 16.78
CA ALA A 39 11.66 -11.89 16.25
C ALA A 39 12.05 -13.13 15.43
N GLY A 40 12.52 -12.92 14.20
CA GLY A 40 12.96 -14.00 13.31
C GLY A 40 11.82 -14.77 12.65
N VAL A 41 10.58 -14.29 12.74
CA VAL A 41 9.41 -14.83 12.05
C VAL A 41 8.89 -13.80 11.06
N GLU A 42 8.54 -14.24 9.86
CA GLU A 42 7.93 -13.37 8.85
C GLU A 42 6.43 -13.17 9.15
N ALA A 43 5.92 -11.97 8.84
CA ALA A 43 4.49 -11.66 9.02
C ALA A 43 3.60 -12.65 8.25
N ASP A 44 4.04 -13.10 7.09
CA ASP A 44 3.31 -14.03 6.23
C ASP A 44 3.12 -15.40 6.89
N ASP A 45 4.13 -15.88 7.64
CA ASP A 45 4.05 -17.13 8.42
C ASP A 45 3.05 -16.99 9.59
N VAL A 46 3.03 -15.81 10.23
CA VAL A 46 2.03 -15.49 11.28
C VAL A 46 0.62 -15.47 10.67
N ILE A 47 0.44 -14.78 9.55
CA ILE A 47 -0.86 -14.70 8.84
C ILE A 47 -1.32 -16.10 8.43
N ALA A 48 -0.43 -16.91 7.87
CA ALA A 48 -0.75 -18.29 7.48
C ALA A 48 -1.19 -19.15 8.66
N THR A 49 -0.49 -19.03 9.80
CA THR A 49 -0.84 -19.73 11.03
C THR A 49 -2.23 -19.30 11.54
N LEU A 50 -2.49 -17.98 11.57
CA LEU A 50 -3.79 -17.42 11.97
C LEU A 50 -4.92 -17.86 11.04
N ALA A 51 -4.69 -17.81 9.73
CA ALA A 51 -5.68 -18.22 8.72
C ALA A 51 -6.03 -19.71 8.85
N LYS A 52 -5.03 -20.57 9.11
CA LYS A 52 -5.26 -21.99 9.39
C LYS A 52 -6.11 -22.19 10.65
N LEU A 53 -5.74 -21.55 11.76
CA LEU A 53 -6.48 -21.66 13.02
C LEU A 53 -7.92 -21.19 12.90
N ALA A 54 -8.16 -20.10 12.15
CA ALA A 54 -9.50 -19.60 11.86
C ALA A 54 -10.29 -20.59 10.99
N SER A 55 -9.65 -21.20 9.98
CA SER A 55 -10.26 -22.21 9.12
C SER A 55 -10.67 -23.45 9.91
N GLU A 56 -9.85 -23.93 10.86
CA GLU A 56 -10.14 -25.06 11.73
C GLU A 56 -11.36 -24.80 12.63
N LYS A 57 -11.65 -23.52 12.94
CA LYS A 57 -12.82 -23.09 13.70
C LYS A 57 -14.01 -22.67 12.81
N ASP A 58 -13.92 -22.88 11.51
CA ASP A 58 -14.93 -22.51 10.51
C ASP A 58 -15.25 -20.99 10.49
N ILE A 59 -14.26 -20.13 10.80
CA ILE A 59 -14.40 -18.67 10.86
C ILE A 59 -14.13 -18.07 9.48
N GLU A 60 -15.01 -17.17 9.03
CA GLU A 60 -14.79 -16.37 7.83
C GLU A 60 -13.62 -15.40 8.07
N THR A 61 -12.63 -15.44 7.15
CA THR A 61 -11.36 -14.75 7.33
C THR A 61 -11.07 -13.85 6.13
N ILE A 62 -10.73 -12.58 6.40
CA ILE A 62 -10.25 -11.63 5.39
C ILE A 62 -8.81 -11.25 5.70
N ILE A 63 -7.90 -11.60 4.79
CA ILE A 63 -6.49 -11.20 4.85
C ILE A 63 -6.35 -9.85 4.14
N ALA A 64 -6.12 -8.77 4.88
CA ALA A 64 -5.90 -7.44 4.32
C ALA A 64 -4.42 -7.27 3.94
N SER A 65 -4.07 -7.57 2.70
CA SER A 65 -2.70 -7.47 2.19
C SER A 65 -2.68 -7.31 0.68
N GLY A 66 -1.72 -6.55 0.16
CA GLY A 66 -1.40 -6.48 -1.27
C GLY A 66 -0.46 -7.58 -1.75
N ASP A 67 0.06 -8.40 -0.83
CA ASP A 67 1.05 -9.43 -1.15
C ASP A 67 0.42 -10.59 -1.92
N LYS A 68 1.02 -10.91 -3.07
CA LYS A 68 0.56 -12.01 -3.95
C LYS A 68 0.88 -13.40 -3.38
N ASP A 69 1.87 -13.48 -2.48
CA ASP A 69 2.31 -14.74 -1.92
C ASP A 69 1.24 -15.31 -0.97
N LEU A 70 0.45 -14.43 -0.35
CA LEU A 70 -0.67 -14.80 0.50
C LEU A 70 -1.89 -15.34 -0.27
N PHE A 71 -1.89 -15.25 -1.62
CA PHE A 71 -2.94 -15.90 -2.43
C PHE A 71 -2.95 -17.42 -2.26
N GLN A 72 -1.84 -18.04 -1.83
CA GLN A 72 -1.82 -19.47 -1.50
C GLN A 72 -2.73 -19.84 -0.32
N LEU A 73 -3.20 -18.85 0.46
CA LEU A 73 -4.11 -19.05 1.60
C LEU A 73 -5.60 -18.91 1.20
N VAL A 74 -5.88 -18.31 0.04
CA VAL A 74 -7.27 -18.05 -0.40
C VAL A 74 -7.97 -19.36 -0.71
N GLY A 75 -9.16 -19.53 -0.17
CA GLY A 75 -10.00 -20.71 -0.40
C GLY A 75 -10.98 -20.96 0.73
N GLY A 76 -12.07 -21.65 0.43
CA GLY A 76 -13.13 -21.88 1.40
C GLY A 76 -13.68 -20.56 1.97
N LYS A 77 -13.45 -20.31 3.27
CA LYS A 77 -13.87 -19.08 3.96
C LYS A 77 -12.78 -18.00 4.03
N ILE A 78 -11.61 -18.24 3.45
CA ILE A 78 -10.49 -17.28 3.45
C ILE A 78 -10.50 -16.50 2.15
N LYS A 79 -10.52 -15.18 2.25
CA LYS A 79 -10.41 -14.24 1.12
C LYS A 79 -9.30 -13.24 1.40
N GLN A 80 -8.75 -12.64 0.35
CA GLN A 80 -7.76 -11.57 0.48
C GLN A 80 -8.32 -10.25 -0.03
N LEU A 81 -8.12 -9.17 0.73
CA LEU A 81 -8.49 -7.80 0.39
C LEU A 81 -7.23 -7.02 0.04
N ASP A 82 -7.14 -6.49 -1.17
CA ASP A 82 -5.99 -5.66 -1.56
C ASP A 82 -6.13 -4.20 -1.09
N MET A 83 -5.03 -3.43 -1.21
CA MET A 83 -4.97 -2.02 -0.82
C MET A 83 -5.90 -1.10 -1.63
N LYS A 84 -6.50 -1.60 -2.73
CA LYS A 84 -7.46 -0.87 -3.56
C LYS A 84 -8.91 -1.22 -3.22
N GLY A 85 -9.12 -2.10 -2.24
CA GLY A 85 -10.44 -2.54 -1.80
C GLY A 85 -11.03 -3.68 -2.62
N LYS A 86 -10.26 -4.32 -3.52
CA LYS A 86 -10.73 -5.52 -4.23
C LYS A 86 -10.57 -6.74 -3.34
N LEU A 87 -11.68 -7.47 -3.16
CA LEU A 87 -11.70 -8.75 -2.47
C LEU A 87 -11.46 -9.88 -3.48
N TYR A 88 -10.52 -10.76 -3.17
CA TYR A 88 -10.14 -11.91 -4.00
C TYR A 88 -10.65 -13.21 -3.38
N ALA A 89 -11.46 -13.93 -4.14
CA ALA A 89 -11.83 -15.33 -3.94
C ALA A 89 -10.98 -16.24 -4.86
N GLU A 90 -11.22 -17.54 -4.84
CA GLU A 90 -10.43 -18.52 -5.63
C GLU A 90 -10.42 -18.19 -7.12
N GLU A 91 -11.57 -17.81 -7.68
CA GLU A 91 -11.72 -17.48 -9.10
C GLU A 91 -10.96 -16.21 -9.48
N ASP A 92 -10.93 -15.21 -8.58
CA ASP A 92 -10.17 -13.97 -8.80
C ASP A 92 -8.66 -14.23 -8.77
N VAL A 93 -8.21 -15.16 -7.92
CA VAL A 93 -6.79 -15.58 -7.88
C VAL A 93 -6.44 -16.30 -9.18
N GLU A 94 -7.30 -17.22 -9.65
CA GLU A 94 -7.06 -17.92 -10.92
C GLU A 94 -7.01 -16.93 -12.10
N GLU A 95 -7.90 -15.95 -12.16
CA GLU A 95 -7.88 -14.91 -13.18
C GLU A 95 -6.58 -14.10 -13.14
N LYS A 96 -6.13 -13.71 -11.94
CA LYS A 96 -4.97 -12.85 -11.75
C LYS A 96 -3.64 -13.58 -11.91
N MET A 97 -3.51 -14.77 -11.33
CA MET A 97 -2.27 -15.53 -11.27
C MET A 97 -2.15 -16.56 -12.40
N GLY A 98 -3.27 -16.94 -13.02
CA GLY A 98 -3.35 -17.96 -14.06
C GLY A 98 -3.32 -19.39 -13.51
N VAL A 99 -3.42 -19.55 -12.18
CA VAL A 99 -3.46 -20.84 -11.47
C VAL A 99 -4.40 -20.71 -10.26
N MET A 100 -4.92 -21.84 -9.79
CA MET A 100 -5.72 -21.89 -8.55
C MET A 100 -4.86 -21.55 -7.32
N PRO A 101 -5.45 -21.05 -6.21
CA PRO A 101 -4.73 -20.73 -4.97
C PRO A 101 -3.78 -21.82 -4.50
N LYS A 102 -4.21 -23.09 -4.54
CA LYS A 102 -3.40 -24.25 -4.15
C LYS A 102 -2.13 -24.44 -4.97
N GLN A 103 -2.04 -23.82 -6.15
CA GLN A 103 -0.89 -23.90 -7.06
C GLN A 103 -0.02 -22.62 -7.03
N VAL A 104 -0.37 -21.61 -6.21
CA VAL A 104 0.38 -20.35 -6.13
C VAL A 104 1.80 -20.60 -5.61
N LEU A 105 1.96 -21.45 -4.60
CA LEU A 105 3.28 -21.88 -4.12
C LEU A 105 4.13 -22.46 -5.26
N ASP A 106 3.59 -23.39 -6.03
CA ASP A 106 4.28 -24.02 -7.15
C ASP A 106 4.62 -23.02 -8.27
N LEU A 107 3.69 -22.09 -8.55
CA LEU A 107 3.89 -21.03 -9.52
C LEU A 107 5.09 -20.14 -9.14
N LEU A 108 5.15 -19.71 -7.90
CA LEU A 108 6.22 -18.84 -7.38
C LEU A 108 7.54 -19.60 -7.31
N ALA A 109 7.54 -20.85 -6.88
CA ALA A 109 8.73 -21.70 -6.88
C ALA A 109 9.33 -21.88 -8.29
N LEU A 110 8.48 -22.07 -9.29
CA LEU A 110 8.91 -22.24 -10.70
C LEU A 110 9.37 -20.93 -11.33
N SER A 111 8.62 -19.84 -11.12
CA SER A 111 8.90 -18.56 -11.77
C SER A 111 9.95 -17.72 -11.05
N GLY A 112 10.19 -18.00 -9.75
CA GLY A 112 10.94 -17.14 -8.87
C GLY A 112 10.23 -15.83 -8.52
N ASP A 113 10.84 -15.07 -7.63
CA ASP A 113 10.43 -13.72 -7.28
C ASP A 113 11.62 -12.78 -7.14
N ALA A 114 11.70 -11.80 -8.03
CA ALA A 114 12.79 -10.85 -8.02
C ALA A 114 12.74 -9.88 -6.81
N SER A 115 11.55 -9.61 -6.23
CA SER A 115 11.41 -8.74 -5.06
C SER A 115 12.01 -9.36 -3.81
N ASP A 116 11.95 -10.68 -3.68
CA ASP A 116 12.49 -11.44 -2.55
C ASP A 116 13.77 -12.20 -2.88
N ASN A 117 14.30 -11.96 -4.08
CA ASN A 117 15.49 -12.64 -4.59
C ASN A 117 15.34 -14.18 -4.60
N ILE A 118 14.14 -14.66 -4.93
CA ILE A 118 13.85 -16.09 -5.10
C ILE A 118 14.20 -16.48 -6.54
N PRO A 119 15.13 -17.42 -6.74
CA PRO A 119 15.72 -17.63 -8.07
C PRO A 119 14.76 -18.26 -9.09
N GLY A 120 13.91 -19.19 -8.69
CA GLY A 120 13.08 -19.98 -9.60
C GLY A 120 13.89 -20.79 -10.60
N VAL A 121 13.21 -21.27 -11.65
CA VAL A 121 13.86 -21.94 -12.79
C VAL A 121 14.31 -20.88 -13.81
N PRO A 122 15.59 -20.85 -14.22
CA PRO A 122 16.10 -19.83 -15.14
C PRO A 122 15.31 -19.76 -16.45
N SER A 123 14.88 -18.56 -16.82
CA SER A 123 14.04 -18.28 -18.01
C SER A 123 12.60 -18.82 -17.96
N VAL A 124 12.14 -19.25 -16.81
CA VAL A 124 10.72 -19.57 -16.55
C VAL A 124 10.07 -18.37 -15.89
N GLY A 125 9.10 -17.78 -16.55
CA GLY A 125 8.26 -16.74 -15.96
C GLY A 125 6.87 -17.27 -15.65
N PRO A 126 6.00 -16.46 -15.01
CA PRO A 126 4.66 -16.88 -14.55
C PRO A 126 3.81 -17.55 -15.64
N LYS A 127 3.87 -17.07 -16.89
CA LYS A 127 3.12 -17.66 -18.00
C LYS A 127 3.57 -19.09 -18.36
N THR A 128 4.87 -19.37 -18.29
CA THR A 128 5.41 -20.69 -18.55
C THR A 128 5.12 -21.63 -17.40
N ALA A 129 5.33 -21.17 -16.18
CA ALA A 129 5.02 -21.92 -14.96
C ALA A 129 3.53 -22.28 -14.89
N SER A 130 2.63 -21.33 -15.08
CA SER A 130 1.18 -21.57 -15.13
C SER A 130 0.78 -22.61 -16.19
N LYS A 131 1.38 -22.55 -17.39
CA LYS A 131 1.13 -23.56 -18.43
C LYS A 131 1.56 -24.95 -17.99
N TRP A 132 2.69 -25.08 -17.33
CA TRP A 132 3.16 -26.38 -16.84
C TRP A 132 2.27 -26.92 -15.71
N LEU A 133 1.88 -26.06 -14.77
CA LEU A 133 0.98 -26.43 -13.67
C LEU A 133 -0.41 -26.86 -14.16
N LYS A 134 -0.91 -26.25 -15.23
CA LYS A 134 -2.16 -26.71 -15.88
C LYS A 134 -2.03 -28.09 -16.55
N LEU A 135 -0.82 -28.51 -16.93
CA LEU A 135 -0.58 -29.81 -17.57
C LEU A 135 -0.20 -30.90 -16.57
N TYR A 136 0.51 -30.54 -15.51
CA TYR A 136 1.18 -31.47 -14.60
C TYR A 136 0.77 -31.33 -13.14
N ASP A 137 -0.15 -30.43 -12.83
CA ASP A 137 -0.78 -30.10 -11.55
C ASP A 137 0.13 -29.36 -10.55
N ASP A 138 1.30 -29.88 -10.21
CA ASP A 138 2.22 -29.34 -9.21
C ASP A 138 3.70 -29.42 -9.64
N VAL A 139 4.60 -28.92 -8.81
CA VAL A 139 6.07 -28.95 -9.05
C VAL A 139 6.57 -30.38 -9.20
N GLU A 140 6.07 -31.32 -8.43
CA GLU A 140 6.50 -32.73 -8.51
C GLU A 140 6.05 -33.36 -9.84
N GLY A 141 4.82 -33.06 -10.29
CA GLY A 141 4.35 -33.42 -11.61
C GLY A 141 5.18 -32.81 -12.74
N VAL A 142 5.59 -31.55 -12.61
CA VAL A 142 6.50 -30.89 -13.58
C VAL A 142 7.86 -31.58 -13.60
N LYS A 143 8.46 -31.91 -12.44
CA LYS A 143 9.74 -32.64 -12.35
C LYS A 143 9.64 -34.03 -12.97
N ALA A 144 8.60 -34.79 -12.64
CA ALA A 144 8.37 -36.14 -13.17
C ALA A 144 8.26 -36.19 -14.70
N ASN A 145 7.72 -35.11 -15.30
CA ASN A 145 7.53 -35.00 -16.74
C ASN A 145 8.57 -34.07 -17.43
N ALA A 146 9.64 -33.68 -16.74
CA ALA A 146 10.65 -32.77 -17.28
C ALA A 146 11.33 -33.25 -18.57
N SER A 147 11.38 -34.56 -18.80
CA SER A 147 11.91 -35.17 -20.05
C SER A 147 11.01 -34.88 -21.25
N GLN A 148 9.71 -34.64 -21.04
CA GLN A 148 8.74 -34.31 -22.08
C GLN A 148 8.71 -32.80 -22.40
N ILE A 149 9.28 -31.98 -21.52
CA ILE A 149 9.38 -30.55 -21.73
C ILE A 149 10.60 -30.27 -22.63
N GLY A 150 10.32 -29.92 -23.87
CA GLY A 150 11.36 -29.73 -24.91
C GLY A 150 11.98 -28.32 -24.85
N GLY A 151 13.03 -28.15 -25.69
CA GLY A 151 13.72 -26.89 -25.91
C GLY A 151 14.60 -26.45 -24.72
N LYS A 152 15.23 -25.28 -24.86
CA LYS A 152 16.18 -24.73 -23.87
C LYS A 152 15.59 -24.57 -22.47
N VAL A 153 14.27 -24.34 -22.38
CA VAL A 153 13.59 -24.16 -21.08
C VAL A 153 13.47 -25.50 -20.35
N GLY A 154 13.19 -26.60 -21.09
CA GLY A 154 13.16 -27.95 -20.53
C GLY A 154 14.56 -28.42 -20.09
N GLU A 155 15.63 -28.03 -20.82
CA GLU A 155 17.01 -28.28 -20.41
C GLU A 155 17.31 -27.60 -19.09
N LYS A 156 17.02 -26.29 -19.00
CA LYS A 156 17.20 -25.50 -17.78
C LYS A 156 16.41 -26.04 -16.60
N LEU A 157 15.17 -26.48 -16.81
CA LEU A 157 14.37 -27.11 -15.76
C LEU A 157 15.11 -28.33 -15.17
N ARG A 158 15.60 -29.23 -16.04
CA ARG A 158 16.31 -30.45 -15.59
C ARG A 158 17.64 -30.15 -14.86
N GLU A 159 18.30 -29.06 -15.24
CA GLU A 159 19.55 -28.60 -14.60
C GLU A 159 19.34 -27.84 -13.29
N SER A 160 18.07 -27.45 -12.99
CA SER A 160 17.75 -26.55 -11.88
C SER A 160 16.86 -27.18 -10.80
N PHE A 161 16.83 -28.50 -10.67
CA PHE A 161 15.97 -29.14 -9.65
C PHE A 161 16.34 -28.71 -8.23
N ASP A 162 17.63 -28.67 -7.89
CA ASP A 162 18.09 -28.22 -6.58
C ASP A 162 17.68 -26.76 -6.31
N LEU A 163 17.76 -25.91 -7.34
CA LEU A 163 17.37 -24.51 -7.26
C LEU A 163 15.84 -24.35 -7.12
N LEU A 164 15.09 -25.21 -7.79
CA LEU A 164 13.63 -25.26 -7.69
C LEU A 164 13.20 -25.70 -6.28
N ASP A 165 13.88 -26.71 -5.72
CA ASP A 165 13.62 -27.17 -4.35
C ASP A 165 13.94 -26.09 -3.31
N LEU A 166 15.03 -25.35 -3.51
CA LEU A 166 15.36 -24.20 -2.69
C LEU A 166 14.26 -23.12 -2.81
N SER A 167 13.87 -22.77 -4.03
CA SER A 167 12.81 -21.77 -4.27
C SER A 167 11.49 -22.18 -3.63
N TYR A 168 11.12 -23.44 -3.73
CA TYR A 168 9.93 -24.00 -3.10
C TYR A 168 9.96 -23.85 -1.57
N GLN A 169 11.12 -24.12 -0.95
CA GLN A 169 11.29 -23.96 0.50
C GLN A 169 11.23 -22.49 0.93
N LEU A 170 11.73 -21.56 0.12
CA LEU A 170 11.71 -20.12 0.41
C LEU A 170 10.31 -19.51 0.32
N VAL A 171 9.46 -20.01 -0.61
CA VAL A 171 8.10 -19.51 -0.82
C VAL A 171 7.09 -20.15 0.13
N LYS A 172 7.42 -21.34 0.65
CA LYS A 172 6.49 -22.12 1.46
C LYS A 172 6.24 -21.47 2.81
N LEU A 173 4.99 -21.10 3.05
CA LEU A 173 4.54 -20.54 4.33
C LEU A 173 4.57 -21.60 5.44
N LYS A 174 4.85 -21.14 6.67
CA LYS A 174 4.72 -21.94 7.88
C LYS A 174 3.33 -21.74 8.49
N PHE A 175 2.79 -22.83 9.03
CA PHE A 175 1.43 -22.85 9.60
C PHE A 175 1.43 -23.26 11.08
N ASP A 176 2.58 -23.15 11.74
CA ASP A 176 2.82 -23.65 13.09
C ASP A 176 3.66 -22.65 13.93
N VAL A 177 3.56 -21.36 13.62
CA VAL A 177 4.20 -20.32 14.42
C VAL A 177 3.58 -20.32 15.81
N GLU A 178 4.43 -20.29 16.84
CA GLU A 178 3.98 -20.11 18.22
C GLU A 178 3.49 -18.68 18.42
N LEU A 179 2.19 -18.54 18.78
CA LEU A 179 1.58 -17.24 18.97
C LEU A 179 1.66 -16.81 20.44
N PRO A 180 1.87 -15.51 20.72
CA PRO A 180 2.03 -15.01 22.09
C PRO A 180 0.74 -15.03 22.92
N PHE A 181 -0.41 -15.23 22.28
CA PHE A 181 -1.73 -15.29 22.91
C PHE A 181 -2.74 -16.02 22.03
N ASP A 182 -3.87 -16.45 22.60
CA ASP A 182 -5.00 -16.97 21.81
C ASP A 182 -5.79 -15.80 21.20
N ILE A 183 -5.72 -15.66 19.87
CA ILE A 183 -6.44 -14.62 19.12
C ILE A 183 -7.97 -14.73 19.19
N PHE A 184 -8.50 -15.86 19.62
CA PHE A 184 -9.95 -16.06 19.82
C PHE A 184 -10.41 -15.66 21.22
N GLU A 185 -9.49 -15.29 22.10
CA GLU A 185 -9.83 -14.60 23.34
C GLU A 185 -10.34 -13.18 23.04
N LYS A 186 -10.90 -12.55 24.07
CA LYS A 186 -11.46 -11.22 23.95
C LYS A 186 -10.39 -10.21 23.51
N GLU A 187 -10.70 -9.41 22.52
CA GLU A 187 -9.87 -8.29 22.08
C GLU A 187 -9.45 -7.38 23.26
N PRO A 188 -8.23 -6.83 23.23
CA PRO A 188 -7.72 -5.95 24.30
C PRO A 188 -8.63 -4.76 24.61
N GLY A 189 -9.41 -4.30 23.63
CA GLY A 189 -10.25 -3.13 23.69
C GLY A 189 -9.51 -1.82 23.48
N GLU A 190 -10.23 -0.84 22.96
CA GLU A 190 -9.70 0.49 22.67
C GLU A 190 -9.28 1.23 23.95
N LYS A 191 -8.12 1.88 23.92
CA LYS A 191 -7.58 2.74 25.00
C LYS A 191 -7.66 4.20 24.55
N LYS A 192 -8.85 4.78 24.63
CA LYS A 192 -9.16 6.10 24.07
C LYS A 192 -8.21 7.20 24.58
N GLU A 193 -7.89 7.20 25.87
CA GLU A 193 -7.01 8.21 26.47
C GLU A 193 -5.61 8.18 25.87
N VAL A 194 -5.09 6.96 25.65
CA VAL A 194 -3.76 6.75 25.02
C VAL A 194 -3.79 7.18 23.56
N LEU A 195 -4.87 6.86 22.83
CA LEU A 195 -5.03 7.30 21.44
C LEU A 195 -5.07 8.82 21.31
N VAL A 196 -5.76 9.50 22.22
CA VAL A 196 -5.82 10.96 22.23
C VAL A 196 -4.42 11.58 22.43
N GLU A 197 -3.61 11.02 23.33
CA GLU A 197 -2.24 11.47 23.54
C GLU A 197 -1.37 11.26 22.32
N LEU A 198 -1.37 10.04 21.74
CA LEU A 198 -0.61 9.70 20.54
C LEU A 198 -1.05 10.53 19.33
N TYR A 199 -2.35 10.72 19.12
CA TYR A 199 -2.85 11.52 18.00
C TYR A 199 -2.50 13.02 18.15
N LYS A 200 -2.42 13.54 19.35
CA LYS A 200 -1.93 14.91 19.61
C LYS A 200 -0.44 15.02 19.33
N GLU A 201 0.34 14.06 19.83
CA GLU A 201 1.81 14.02 19.66
C GLU A 201 2.21 13.98 18.18
N TYR A 202 1.53 13.11 17.40
CA TYR A 202 1.85 12.92 15.99
C TYR A 202 0.99 13.75 15.01
N GLY A 203 0.14 14.67 15.52
CA GLY A 203 -0.60 15.61 14.69
C GLY A 203 -1.78 15.01 13.90
N PHE A 204 -2.35 13.88 14.31
CA PHE A 204 -3.49 13.24 13.64
C PHE A 204 -4.81 13.93 13.98
N SER A 205 -4.96 15.19 13.56
CA SER A 205 -6.10 16.05 13.89
C SER A 205 -7.45 15.50 13.41
N MET A 206 -7.47 14.81 12.26
CA MET A 206 -8.70 14.18 11.74
C MET A 206 -9.18 13.06 12.68
N TRP A 207 -8.28 12.22 13.16
CA TRP A 207 -8.62 11.13 14.08
C TRP A 207 -8.99 11.63 15.47
N LEU A 208 -8.38 12.74 15.93
CA LEU A 208 -8.81 13.43 17.15
C LEU A 208 -10.24 13.95 17.05
N LYS A 209 -10.65 14.48 15.88
CA LYS A 209 -12.04 14.87 15.63
C LYS A 209 -12.99 13.67 15.70
N GLN A 210 -12.61 12.55 15.11
CA GLN A 210 -13.41 11.30 15.17
C GLN A 210 -13.58 10.78 16.59
N LEU A 211 -12.59 10.95 17.45
CA LEU A 211 -12.67 10.64 18.89
C LEU A 211 -13.49 11.66 19.70
N GLY A 212 -13.92 12.79 19.09
CA GLY A 212 -14.69 13.84 19.72
C GLY A 212 -13.86 14.80 20.61
N GLU A 213 -12.53 14.80 20.46
CA GLU A 213 -11.60 15.63 21.27
C GLU A 213 -11.33 17.01 20.66
N ILE A 214 -11.69 17.22 19.40
CA ILE A 214 -11.67 18.53 18.74
C ILE A 214 -13.08 18.81 18.26
N GLN A 215 -13.71 19.83 18.84
CA GLN A 215 -14.95 20.38 18.28
C GLN A 215 -14.60 21.16 17.02
N GLU A 216 -15.36 20.97 15.97
CA GLU A 216 -15.30 21.91 14.85
C GLU A 216 -15.63 23.30 15.39
N PRO A 217 -14.92 24.38 15.01
CA PRO A 217 -15.44 25.71 15.22
C PRO A 217 -16.85 25.71 14.62
N GLU A 218 -17.84 26.19 15.38
CA GLU A 218 -19.21 26.32 14.86
C GLU A 218 -19.14 27.02 13.50
N VAL A 219 -19.26 26.23 12.47
CA VAL A 219 -19.46 26.76 11.12
C VAL A 219 -20.83 27.36 11.17
N VAL A 220 -20.89 28.69 11.23
CA VAL A 220 -22.11 29.45 10.92
C VAL A 220 -22.69 28.80 9.69
N GLN A 221 -23.90 28.26 9.81
CA GLN A 221 -24.58 27.53 8.77
C GLN A 221 -24.51 28.29 7.43
N GLU A 222 -23.55 27.95 6.63
CA GLU A 222 -23.65 28.19 5.20
C GLU A 222 -24.61 27.15 4.63
N LYS A 223 -25.64 27.68 3.99
CA LYS A 223 -26.73 26.94 3.37
C LYS A 223 -26.21 25.74 2.59
N GLU A 224 -26.87 24.59 2.79
CA GLU A 224 -26.73 23.37 2.02
C GLU A 224 -26.36 23.67 0.54
N ILE A 225 -25.11 23.42 0.20
CA ILE A 225 -24.75 23.27 -1.20
C ILE A 225 -25.14 21.83 -1.56
N VAL A 226 -26.26 21.71 -2.23
CA VAL A 226 -26.73 20.48 -2.85
C VAL A 226 -25.60 19.99 -3.78
N GLU A 227 -25.00 18.85 -3.44
CA GLU A 227 -24.11 18.14 -4.35
C GLU A 227 -24.90 17.76 -5.61
N SER A 228 -24.71 18.55 -6.64
CA SER A 228 -25.08 18.15 -8.00
C SER A 228 -23.89 17.41 -8.62
N PRO A 229 -24.11 16.27 -9.30
CA PRO A 229 -23.02 15.52 -9.92
C PRO A 229 -22.27 16.43 -10.89
N ALA A 230 -20.96 16.51 -10.73
CA ALA A 230 -20.08 17.31 -11.56
C ALA A 230 -20.18 16.86 -13.02
N GLN A 231 -21.04 17.53 -13.77
CA GLN A 231 -20.86 17.64 -15.21
C GLN A 231 -19.76 18.69 -15.42
N GLU A 232 -18.65 18.26 -15.99
CA GLU A 232 -17.64 19.16 -16.55
C GLU A 232 -18.32 20.10 -17.58
N LYS A 233 -18.79 21.23 -17.09
CA LYS A 233 -19.01 22.38 -17.95
C LYS A 233 -17.67 23.09 -18.07
N THR A 234 -16.95 22.83 -19.15
CA THR A 234 -15.93 23.75 -19.64
C THR A 234 -16.61 25.10 -19.92
N THR A 235 -16.71 25.94 -18.89
CA THR A 235 -16.98 27.36 -19.11
C THR A 235 -15.71 27.92 -19.72
N ASN A 236 -15.80 28.34 -20.96
CA ASN A 236 -14.80 29.22 -21.59
C ASN A 236 -14.70 30.47 -20.70
N LEU A 237 -13.71 30.46 -19.77
CA LEU A 237 -13.35 31.64 -19.01
C LEU A 237 -12.83 32.67 -20.03
N ASP A 238 -13.47 33.80 -20.11
CA ASP A 238 -13.02 34.95 -20.93
C ASP A 238 -11.78 35.56 -20.22
N ILE A 239 -10.62 34.99 -20.55
CA ILE A 239 -9.32 35.35 -19.96
C ILE A 239 -9.00 36.82 -20.21
N ASP A 240 -9.48 37.39 -21.32
CA ASP A 240 -9.29 38.80 -21.68
C ASP A 240 -10.02 39.77 -20.72
N SER A 241 -10.90 39.28 -19.87
CA SER A 241 -11.60 40.07 -18.86
C SER A 241 -10.84 40.28 -17.54
N TYR A 242 -9.67 39.63 -17.38
CA TYR A 242 -8.83 39.72 -16.17
C TYR A 242 -7.70 40.73 -16.38
N SER A 243 -7.50 41.63 -15.41
CA SER A 243 -6.31 42.47 -15.38
C SER A 243 -5.14 41.72 -14.73
N GLN A 244 -3.96 41.84 -15.34
CA GLN A 244 -2.74 41.22 -14.82
C GLN A 244 -1.75 42.30 -14.45
N SER A 245 -1.11 42.14 -13.27
CA SER A 245 -0.12 43.08 -12.73
C SER A 245 1.11 42.33 -12.26
N LEU A 246 2.28 42.81 -12.66
CA LEU A 246 3.57 42.31 -12.22
C LEU A 246 4.09 43.25 -11.12
N ILE A 247 4.38 42.70 -9.96
CA ILE A 247 4.84 43.42 -8.77
C ILE A 247 6.39 43.34 -8.70
N LEU A 248 7.06 44.46 -8.94
CA LEU A 248 8.53 44.51 -8.99
C LEU A 248 9.17 45.47 -7.97
N ASN A 249 8.37 46.18 -7.19
CA ASN A 249 8.87 47.15 -6.21
C ASN A 249 8.05 47.14 -4.92
N GLU A 250 8.61 47.71 -3.86
CA GLU A 250 8.01 47.71 -2.53
C GLU A 250 6.70 48.52 -2.42
N ASP A 251 6.54 49.58 -3.20
CA ASP A 251 5.33 50.36 -3.18
C ASP A 251 4.12 49.61 -3.75
N ASP A 252 4.32 48.94 -4.89
CA ASP A 252 3.29 48.06 -5.49
C ASP A 252 2.98 46.83 -4.61
N PHE A 253 4.02 46.32 -3.94
CA PHE A 253 3.83 45.20 -3.01
C PHE A 253 3.01 45.63 -1.77
N SER A 254 3.31 46.81 -1.20
CA SER A 254 2.54 47.39 -0.08
C SER A 254 1.08 47.64 -0.46
N LEU A 255 0.84 48.07 -1.70
CA LEU A 255 -0.52 48.24 -2.24
C LEU A 255 -1.25 46.90 -2.37
N LEU A 256 -0.55 45.86 -2.87
CA LEU A 256 -1.08 44.50 -2.97
C LEU A 256 -1.46 43.96 -1.58
N LEU A 257 -0.59 44.11 -0.56
CA LEU A 257 -0.88 43.69 0.81
C LEU A 257 -2.13 44.39 1.36
N THR A 258 -2.30 45.67 1.08
CA THR A 258 -3.49 46.39 1.50
C THR A 258 -4.76 45.87 0.85
N LYS A 259 -4.71 45.55 -0.46
CA LYS A 259 -5.82 44.93 -1.18
C LYS A 259 -6.14 43.52 -0.62
N LEU A 260 -5.12 42.68 -0.41
CA LEU A 260 -5.29 41.35 0.19
C LEU A 260 -5.96 41.41 1.56
N SER A 261 -5.50 42.34 2.43
CA SER A 261 -6.03 42.51 3.78
C SER A 261 -7.48 43.00 3.80
N SER A 262 -7.94 43.66 2.74
CA SER A 262 -9.31 44.15 2.60
C SER A 262 -10.23 43.23 1.78
N SER A 263 -9.69 42.17 1.23
CA SER A 263 -10.45 41.21 0.42
C SER A 263 -11.09 40.14 1.31
N GLU A 264 -12.36 39.83 1.08
CA GLU A 264 -13.05 38.73 1.77
C GLU A 264 -12.51 37.37 1.32
N VAL A 265 -12.13 37.24 0.03
CA VAL A 265 -11.62 36.02 -0.57
C VAL A 265 -10.55 36.36 -1.58
N PHE A 266 -9.45 35.63 -1.57
CA PHE A 266 -8.46 35.62 -2.63
C PHE A 266 -7.96 34.19 -2.85
N VAL A 267 -7.45 33.92 -4.05
CA VAL A 267 -6.77 32.67 -4.41
C VAL A 267 -5.29 32.99 -4.52
N PHE A 268 -4.42 32.11 -4.07
CA PHE A 268 -2.99 32.22 -4.32
C PHE A 268 -2.44 30.89 -4.83
N ASP A 269 -1.36 30.99 -5.60
CA ASP A 269 -0.61 29.85 -6.11
C ASP A 269 0.89 30.13 -6.03
N LEU A 270 1.69 29.07 -6.05
CA LEU A 270 3.14 29.12 -5.97
C LEU A 270 3.77 28.68 -7.29
N GLU A 271 4.70 29.47 -7.78
CA GLU A 271 5.57 29.08 -8.88
C GLU A 271 6.91 28.59 -8.35
N THR A 272 7.36 27.42 -8.81
CA THR A 272 8.58 26.79 -8.34
C THR A 272 9.51 26.44 -9.49
N ASN A 273 10.81 26.30 -9.19
CA ASN A 273 11.83 25.95 -10.19
C ASN A 273 11.93 24.44 -10.46
N SER A 274 11.20 23.60 -9.73
CA SER A 274 11.23 22.13 -9.86
C SER A 274 9.87 21.52 -9.56
N LEU A 275 9.58 20.37 -10.18
CA LEU A 275 8.43 19.51 -9.84
C LEU A 275 8.72 18.59 -8.65
N ASP A 276 9.98 18.44 -8.27
CA ASP A 276 10.39 17.74 -7.05
C ASP A 276 10.16 18.67 -5.84
N TYR A 277 9.06 18.47 -5.13
CA TYR A 277 8.64 19.31 -4.01
C TYR A 277 9.63 19.33 -2.84
N MET A 278 10.55 18.34 -2.73
CA MET A 278 11.58 18.30 -1.69
C MET A 278 12.79 19.17 -2.03
N GLN A 279 12.98 19.54 -3.31
CA GLN A 279 14.10 20.34 -3.79
C GLN A 279 13.62 21.63 -4.48
N ALA A 280 12.31 21.82 -4.60
CA ALA A 280 11.74 22.98 -5.24
C ALA A 280 11.93 24.25 -4.40
N GLU A 281 12.43 25.30 -5.06
CA GLU A 281 12.48 26.65 -4.50
C GLU A 281 11.33 27.47 -5.09
N ILE A 282 10.72 28.29 -4.26
CA ILE A 282 9.66 29.21 -4.71
C ILE A 282 10.32 30.33 -5.51
N VAL A 283 9.87 30.51 -6.75
CA VAL A 283 10.36 31.58 -7.65
C VAL A 283 9.32 32.66 -7.90
N GLY A 284 8.11 32.47 -7.45
CA GLY A 284 7.05 33.48 -7.57
C GLY A 284 5.77 33.13 -6.83
N LEU A 285 5.00 34.14 -6.53
CA LEU A 285 3.68 34.06 -5.92
C LEU A 285 2.65 34.68 -6.88
N VAL A 286 1.55 33.97 -7.07
CA VAL A 286 0.40 34.47 -7.83
C VAL A 286 -0.76 34.71 -6.87
N PHE A 287 -1.38 35.87 -6.96
CA PHE A 287 -2.59 36.20 -6.22
C PHE A 287 -3.70 36.58 -7.17
N LEU A 288 -4.90 36.07 -6.95
CA LEU A 288 -6.10 36.41 -7.71
C LEU A 288 -7.19 36.92 -6.77
N MET A 289 -7.67 38.10 -7.01
CA MET A 289 -8.79 38.71 -6.28
C MET A 289 -9.82 39.20 -7.30
N LYS A 290 -11.03 38.66 -7.25
CA LYS A 290 -12.11 38.98 -8.22
C LYS A 290 -11.64 38.73 -9.67
N LYS A 291 -11.26 39.81 -10.39
CA LYS A 291 -10.76 39.79 -11.78
C LYS A 291 -9.36 40.39 -11.92
N GLU A 292 -8.65 40.59 -10.83
CA GLU A 292 -7.30 41.14 -10.78
C GLU A 292 -6.30 40.06 -10.41
N SER A 293 -5.34 39.77 -11.25
CA SER A 293 -4.23 38.82 -10.98
C SER A 293 -2.94 39.58 -10.75
N TYR A 294 -2.17 39.15 -9.78
CA TYR A 294 -0.91 39.74 -9.39
C TYR A 294 0.17 38.67 -9.32
N TYR A 295 1.29 38.88 -10.00
CA TYR A 295 2.47 38.03 -9.90
C TYR A 295 3.60 38.76 -9.17
N VAL A 296 4.13 38.13 -8.15
CA VAL A 296 5.25 38.62 -7.32
C VAL A 296 6.43 37.66 -7.54
N PRO A 297 7.46 38.00 -8.29
CA PRO A 297 8.68 37.22 -8.39
C PRO A 297 9.46 37.26 -7.08
N ILE A 298 10.12 36.17 -6.71
CA ILE A 298 10.95 36.01 -5.52
C ILE A 298 12.41 35.79 -5.92
#